data_3455baa67711182e67784f8c78ee775b
#
_entry.id   3455baa67711182e67784f8c78ee775b
#
_cell.length_a   1.000
_cell.length_b   1.000
_cell.length_c   1.000
_cell.angle_alpha   90.00
_cell.angle_beta   90.00
_cell.angle_gamma   90.00
#
_symmetry.space_group_name_H-M   'P 1'
#
loop_
_entity.id
_entity.type
_entity.pdbx_description
1 polymer ?
#
loop_
_entity_poly.entity_id
_entity_poly.type
_entity_poly.pdbx_seq_one_letter_code
_entity_poly.pdbx_strand_id
1 'polypeptide(L)'
;MNAPDRNISPGPPKIRQLDDVAVNRIAAGEVVERPASAVKELIENALDAGATRVELAVQDGGKTLVRVTDDGHGISEADLPLALSRHATSKIDGSDLLNIHTFGFRGEALPSLGAVGRLTITSRGRGADTAFQISVSGGAHDAARPAALNAGTVVELRDLFYATPARLKFLRTDRSEMQAISDVVKRLAMAEPYVGFTIRDLSGGDQGRVTFRADPQTGDMFDALGGRLRQILGSEFAENALQIDAEREGITLTGFAALPTYSRGSAVAQYLFVNGRPVRDKLLVGALRGAYSDFLSRDRHPAVALFLECDPQKVDVNVHPAKSEVRFRDPGVARGLIVSALKHALAEAGHRASTTVADATLGAFRPEPQGRIYQMDRPSQQALRASYQAQSPGFAEAATEFAPASGRVEEVLEENPQDTPLGAARAQVHENYIIAQTTDGMVIVDGHAAHERLVYEKLKRQMSENGVAKQALLIPEIVELSEGDAARLLGHVEALASFGLVIEPFGQGAVAVRETPAILGVINAEALLRDILDEIDDLGQTQKLADKIEAVLSRVACHGSIRTGRIMRADEMNALLREMEATPHSGQCNHGRPTYVELKLADIEKLFGRT
;
A
#
# COMPACT_ATOMS: atom_id res chain seq x y z
N MET A 1 -42.75 -7.85 22.44
CA MET A 1 -41.44 -8.53 22.56
C MET A 1 -41.54 -9.49 23.72
N ASN A 2 -41.76 -10.77 23.46
CA ASN A 2 -41.85 -11.80 24.51
C ASN A 2 -40.41 -12.20 24.85
N ALA A 3 -40.04 -12.07 26.13
CA ALA A 3 -38.78 -12.59 26.66
C ALA A 3 -38.74 -14.13 26.44
N PRO A 4 -37.59 -14.73 26.12
CA PRO A 4 -37.48 -16.16 25.98
C PRO A 4 -37.74 -16.80 27.33
N ASP A 5 -38.69 -17.78 27.34
CA ASP A 5 -39.02 -18.62 28.49
C ASP A 5 -37.74 -19.32 28.98
N ARG A 6 -37.21 -18.85 30.11
CA ARG A 6 -36.13 -19.54 30.84
C ARG A 6 -36.77 -20.70 31.61
N ASN A 7 -36.90 -21.83 30.96
CA ASN A 7 -37.13 -23.10 31.66
C ASN A 7 -35.86 -23.44 32.47
N ILE A 8 -35.71 -22.81 33.62
CA ILE A 8 -34.66 -23.10 34.60
C ILE A 8 -35.13 -24.33 35.37
N SER A 9 -34.59 -25.49 35.03
CA SER A 9 -34.68 -26.69 35.86
C SER A 9 -34.17 -26.35 37.26
N PRO A 10 -34.86 -26.80 38.33
CA PRO A 10 -34.43 -26.52 39.70
C PRO A 10 -33.20 -27.37 40.07
N GLY A 11 -31.99 -26.81 39.78
CA GLY A 11 -30.72 -27.40 40.15
C GLY A 11 -29.56 -26.79 39.32
N PRO A 12 -28.30 -26.75 39.86
CA PRO A 12 -27.18 -26.27 39.10
C PRO A 12 -26.97 -27.12 37.84
N PRO A 13 -26.62 -26.51 36.68
CA PRO A 13 -26.39 -27.23 35.44
C PRO A 13 -25.30 -28.27 35.63
N LYS A 14 -25.59 -29.54 35.31
CA LYS A 14 -24.61 -30.62 35.41
C LYS A 14 -23.66 -30.58 34.23
N ILE A 15 -22.36 -30.65 34.49
CA ILE A 15 -21.31 -30.82 33.46
C ILE A 15 -21.54 -32.19 32.80
N ARG A 16 -21.59 -32.20 31.45
CA ARG A 16 -21.73 -33.42 30.65
C ARG A 16 -20.65 -33.44 29.59
N GLN A 17 -20.08 -34.62 29.34
CA GLN A 17 -19.23 -34.82 28.17
C GLN A 17 -20.13 -34.82 26.91
N LEU A 18 -19.76 -34.01 25.93
CA LEU A 18 -20.43 -33.98 24.62
C LEU A 18 -20.00 -35.20 23.80
N ASP A 19 -20.87 -35.63 22.90
CA ASP A 19 -20.52 -36.64 21.91
C ASP A 19 -19.50 -36.08 20.88
N ASP A 20 -18.75 -36.96 20.22
CA ASP A 20 -17.72 -36.60 19.28
C ASP A 20 -18.25 -35.77 18.10
N VAL A 21 -19.52 -36.00 17.69
CA VAL A 21 -20.16 -35.26 16.61
C VAL A 21 -20.42 -33.81 17.03
N ALA A 22 -20.93 -33.61 18.25
CA ALA A 22 -21.14 -32.26 18.79
C ALA A 22 -19.82 -31.52 18.99
N VAL A 23 -18.79 -32.19 19.57
CA VAL A 23 -17.45 -31.65 19.73
C VAL A 23 -16.86 -31.25 18.36
N ASN A 24 -17.03 -32.10 17.35
CA ASN A 24 -16.55 -31.86 15.99
C ASN A 24 -17.24 -30.65 15.36
N ARG A 25 -18.55 -30.47 15.55
CA ARG A 25 -19.27 -29.30 15.02
C ARG A 25 -18.89 -27.99 15.72
N ILE A 26 -18.64 -28.02 17.03
CA ILE A 26 -18.20 -26.84 17.78
C ILE A 26 -16.82 -26.41 17.30
N ALA A 27 -15.86 -27.32 17.28
CA ALA A 27 -14.49 -27.03 16.85
C ALA A 27 -14.40 -26.68 15.35
N ALA A 28 -15.17 -27.35 14.49
CA ALA A 28 -15.29 -26.95 13.09
C ALA A 28 -15.77 -25.50 12.94
N GLY A 29 -16.53 -25.04 13.92
CA GLY A 29 -16.98 -23.67 13.99
C GLY A 29 -15.91 -22.62 14.21
N GLU A 30 -14.83 -22.97 14.84
CA GLU A 30 -13.67 -22.10 15.07
C GLU A 30 -12.70 -22.13 13.89
N VAL A 31 -12.64 -23.25 13.15
CA VAL A 31 -11.74 -23.43 11.99
C VAL A 31 -12.37 -22.91 10.70
N VAL A 32 -13.68 -23.15 10.50
CA VAL A 32 -14.40 -22.80 9.27
C VAL A 32 -15.46 -21.74 9.57
N GLU A 33 -15.09 -20.48 9.48
CA GLU A 33 -16.00 -19.34 9.71
C GLU A 33 -16.86 -19.02 8.48
N ARG A 34 -16.30 -19.20 7.27
CA ARG A 34 -16.89 -18.82 5.99
C ARG A 34 -16.30 -19.63 4.82
N PRO A 35 -16.91 -19.58 3.60
CA PRO A 35 -16.40 -20.31 2.44
C PRO A 35 -14.93 -20.04 2.13
N ALA A 36 -14.48 -18.78 2.25
CA ALA A 36 -13.08 -18.41 2.01
C ALA A 36 -12.10 -19.12 2.97
N SER A 37 -12.51 -19.44 4.21
CA SER A 37 -11.69 -20.22 5.15
C SER A 37 -11.52 -21.66 4.68
N ALA A 38 -12.60 -22.28 4.19
CA ALA A 38 -12.55 -23.62 3.60
C ALA A 38 -11.62 -23.66 2.37
N VAL A 39 -11.77 -22.70 1.46
CA VAL A 39 -10.93 -22.57 0.27
C VAL A 39 -9.46 -22.43 0.65
N LYS A 40 -9.15 -21.60 1.65
CA LYS A 40 -7.78 -21.41 2.14
C LYS A 40 -7.15 -22.74 2.55
N GLU A 41 -7.80 -23.48 3.47
CA GLU A 41 -7.26 -24.74 3.99
C GLU A 41 -7.12 -25.80 2.88
N LEU A 42 -8.06 -25.86 1.92
CA LEU A 42 -7.99 -26.82 0.83
C LEU A 42 -6.85 -26.51 -0.15
N ILE A 43 -6.64 -25.23 -0.50
CA ILE A 43 -5.54 -24.83 -1.37
C ILE A 43 -4.19 -24.99 -0.66
N GLU A 44 -4.09 -24.63 0.62
CA GLU A 44 -2.87 -24.88 1.42
C GLU A 44 -2.51 -26.38 1.45
N ASN A 45 -3.50 -27.27 1.51
CA ASN A 45 -3.27 -28.71 1.42
C ASN A 45 -2.76 -29.15 0.03
N ALA A 46 -3.29 -28.55 -1.04
CA ALA A 46 -2.82 -28.82 -2.40
C ALA A 46 -1.36 -28.35 -2.59
N LEU A 47 -1.00 -27.18 -2.07
CA LEU A 47 0.38 -26.66 -2.11
C LEU A 47 1.33 -27.55 -1.30
N ASP A 48 0.93 -27.94 -0.09
CA ASP A 48 1.71 -28.88 0.74
C ASP A 48 1.88 -30.27 0.08
N ALA A 49 0.96 -30.65 -0.83
CA ALA A 49 1.08 -31.87 -1.66
C ALA A 49 2.01 -31.69 -2.88
N GLY A 50 2.64 -30.53 -3.02
CA GLY A 50 3.54 -30.22 -4.14
C GLY A 50 2.83 -30.05 -5.47
N ALA A 51 1.60 -29.53 -5.46
CA ALA A 51 0.85 -29.22 -6.66
C ALA A 51 1.53 -28.15 -7.51
N THR A 52 1.56 -28.35 -8.83
CA THR A 52 2.00 -27.35 -9.80
C THR A 52 0.83 -26.58 -10.41
N ARG A 53 -0.38 -27.12 -10.28
CA ARG A 53 -1.63 -26.49 -10.71
C ARG A 53 -2.74 -26.74 -9.71
N VAL A 54 -3.47 -25.68 -9.41
CA VAL A 54 -4.64 -25.71 -8.53
C VAL A 54 -5.83 -25.07 -9.26
N GLU A 55 -6.91 -25.82 -9.43
CA GLU A 55 -8.18 -25.35 -9.97
C GLU A 55 -9.22 -25.32 -8.87
N LEU A 56 -9.84 -24.16 -8.65
CA LEU A 56 -10.95 -23.94 -7.73
C LEU A 56 -12.23 -23.70 -8.52
N ALA A 57 -13.25 -24.53 -8.33
CA ALA A 57 -14.60 -24.31 -8.82
C ALA A 57 -15.54 -23.98 -7.66
N VAL A 58 -16.33 -22.91 -7.81
CA VAL A 58 -17.20 -22.37 -6.76
C VAL A 58 -18.60 -22.14 -7.31
N GLN A 59 -19.62 -22.45 -6.51
CA GLN A 59 -21.01 -22.13 -6.80
C GLN A 59 -21.64 -21.39 -5.62
N ASP A 60 -22.44 -20.33 -5.92
CA ASP A 60 -23.17 -19.51 -4.95
C ASP A 60 -22.25 -18.96 -3.83
N GLY A 61 -21.10 -18.40 -4.24
CA GLY A 61 -20.11 -17.87 -3.29
C GLY A 61 -19.49 -18.93 -2.36
N GLY A 62 -19.53 -20.22 -2.77
CA GLY A 62 -18.99 -21.34 -1.99
C GLY A 62 -19.95 -21.92 -0.95
N LYS A 63 -21.21 -21.52 -0.98
CA LYS A 63 -22.26 -22.07 -0.10
C LYS A 63 -22.73 -23.44 -0.59
N THR A 64 -22.97 -23.55 -1.90
CA THR A 64 -23.46 -24.78 -2.54
C THR A 64 -22.30 -25.70 -2.92
N LEU A 65 -21.22 -25.18 -3.47
CA LEU A 65 -20.06 -25.97 -3.90
C LEU A 65 -18.75 -25.20 -3.73
N VAL A 66 -17.77 -25.88 -3.16
CA VAL A 66 -16.34 -25.58 -3.26
C VAL A 66 -15.64 -26.85 -3.73
N ARG A 67 -15.00 -26.83 -4.89
CA ARG A 67 -14.21 -27.96 -5.42
C ARG A 67 -12.81 -27.48 -5.71
N VAL A 68 -11.83 -28.11 -5.07
CA VAL A 68 -10.39 -27.89 -5.34
C VAL A 68 -9.84 -29.12 -6.04
N THR A 69 -9.20 -28.92 -7.18
CA THR A 69 -8.51 -29.95 -7.94
C THR A 69 -7.04 -29.59 -8.04
N ASP A 70 -6.16 -30.51 -7.68
CA ASP A 70 -4.73 -30.37 -7.73
C ASP A 70 -4.06 -31.54 -8.46
N ASP A 71 -2.83 -31.33 -8.90
CA ASP A 71 -1.94 -32.32 -9.54
C ASP A 71 -0.81 -32.79 -8.61
N GLY A 72 -0.96 -32.64 -7.28
CA GLY A 72 0.03 -33.02 -6.29
C GLY A 72 0.26 -34.53 -6.18
N HIS A 73 0.98 -34.94 -5.12
CA HIS A 73 1.35 -36.36 -4.94
C HIS A 73 0.17 -37.29 -4.60
N GLY A 74 -1.02 -36.73 -4.31
CA GLY A 74 -2.20 -37.49 -3.94
C GLY A 74 -2.13 -38.14 -2.55
N ILE A 75 -3.20 -38.88 -2.22
CA ILE A 75 -3.36 -39.61 -0.95
C ILE A 75 -3.54 -41.10 -1.28
N SER A 76 -2.86 -41.99 -0.55
CA SER A 76 -3.00 -43.43 -0.73
C SER A 76 -4.38 -43.92 -0.24
N GLU A 77 -4.84 -45.09 -0.72
CA GLU A 77 -6.07 -45.71 -0.23
C GLU A 77 -6.09 -45.89 1.30
N ALA A 78 -4.97 -46.34 1.86
CA ALA A 78 -4.81 -46.57 3.29
C ALA A 78 -4.88 -45.27 4.13
N ASP A 79 -4.41 -44.15 3.57
CA ASP A 79 -4.35 -42.87 4.26
C ASP A 79 -5.64 -42.05 4.12
N LEU A 80 -6.53 -42.35 3.15
CA LEU A 80 -7.78 -41.63 2.95
C LEU A 80 -8.67 -41.58 4.20
N PRO A 81 -8.91 -42.68 4.94
CA PRO A 81 -9.65 -42.64 6.19
C PRO A 81 -8.93 -41.85 7.28
N LEU A 82 -7.59 -41.94 7.33
CA LEU A 82 -6.75 -41.20 8.29
C LEU A 82 -6.80 -39.69 8.04
N ALA A 83 -6.84 -39.25 6.79
CA ALA A 83 -6.98 -37.85 6.40
C ALA A 83 -8.28 -37.20 6.95
N LEU A 84 -9.31 -38.00 7.26
CA LEU A 84 -10.56 -37.58 7.86
C LEU A 84 -10.57 -37.73 9.39
N SER A 85 -9.51 -38.29 9.99
CA SER A 85 -9.38 -38.43 11.44
C SER A 85 -8.75 -37.17 12.03
N ARG A 86 -9.21 -36.78 13.24
CA ARG A 86 -8.62 -35.63 13.94
C ARG A 86 -7.21 -35.94 14.42
N HIS A 87 -6.39 -34.90 14.41
CA HIS A 87 -4.99 -34.97 14.85
C HIS A 87 -4.13 -35.92 14.01
N ALA A 88 -4.62 -36.36 12.85
CA ALA A 88 -3.83 -37.13 11.90
C ALA A 88 -3.22 -36.18 10.85
N THR A 89 -1.92 -36.16 10.77
CA THR A 89 -1.17 -35.30 9.84
C THR A 89 0.11 -35.99 9.39
N SER A 90 0.47 -35.80 8.15
CA SER A 90 1.77 -36.22 7.57
C SER A 90 2.81 -35.10 7.60
N LYS A 91 2.49 -33.92 8.13
CA LYS A 91 3.25 -32.66 7.96
C LYS A 91 4.17 -32.35 9.12
N ILE A 92 3.96 -32.97 10.28
CA ILE A 92 4.80 -32.86 11.49
C ILE A 92 4.90 -34.24 12.13
N ASP A 93 6.05 -34.52 12.72
CA ASP A 93 6.30 -35.77 13.47
C ASP A 93 5.99 -35.66 14.98
N GLY A 94 5.57 -34.46 15.43
CA GLY A 94 5.25 -34.17 16.83
C GLY A 94 6.46 -33.89 17.73
N SER A 95 7.70 -33.95 17.21
CA SER A 95 8.92 -33.72 17.97
C SER A 95 9.23 -32.24 18.19
N ASP A 96 8.92 -31.38 17.22
CA ASP A 96 9.16 -29.93 17.29
C ASP A 96 8.01 -29.14 16.67
N LEU A 97 7.16 -28.57 17.53
CA LEU A 97 6.03 -27.73 17.14
C LEU A 97 6.43 -26.29 16.76
N LEU A 98 7.70 -25.93 16.94
CA LEU A 98 8.21 -24.61 16.56
C LEU A 98 8.83 -24.61 15.16
N ASN A 99 9.20 -25.77 14.62
CA ASN A 99 9.84 -25.90 13.32
C ASN A 99 8.84 -26.30 12.21
N ILE A 100 7.88 -25.41 11.91
CA ILE A 100 6.80 -25.68 10.96
C ILE A 100 7.14 -25.06 9.59
N HIS A 101 7.38 -25.92 8.60
CA HIS A 101 7.68 -25.51 7.20
C HIS A 101 6.49 -25.64 6.25
N THR A 102 5.39 -26.30 6.64
CA THR A 102 4.19 -26.53 5.82
C THR A 102 3.09 -25.53 6.15
N PHE A 103 2.19 -25.25 5.21
CA PHE A 103 1.03 -24.38 5.45
C PHE A 103 0.07 -24.97 6.48
N GLY A 104 -0.25 -26.27 6.42
CA GLY A 104 -1.07 -26.97 7.37
C GLY A 104 -0.22 -27.83 8.33
N PHE A 105 -0.63 -27.99 9.59
CA PHE A 105 0.07 -28.84 10.57
C PHE A 105 -0.86 -29.49 11.61
N ARG A 106 -2.08 -28.97 11.83
CA ARG A 106 -2.98 -29.41 12.92
C ARG A 106 -3.73 -30.71 12.65
N GLY A 107 -3.88 -31.14 11.40
CA GLY A 107 -4.68 -32.32 11.03
C GLY A 107 -6.16 -32.18 11.35
N GLU A 108 -6.74 -30.97 11.29
CA GLU A 108 -8.12 -30.69 11.69
C GLU A 108 -8.99 -30.13 10.54
N ALA A 109 -8.39 -29.69 9.43
CA ALA A 109 -9.12 -29.02 8.35
C ALA A 109 -10.16 -29.93 7.69
N LEU A 110 -9.75 -31.09 7.15
CA LEU A 110 -10.64 -32.01 6.45
C LEU A 110 -11.73 -32.60 7.38
N PRO A 111 -11.42 -33.07 8.62
CA PRO A 111 -12.46 -33.51 9.57
C PRO A 111 -13.45 -32.40 9.90
N SER A 112 -13.00 -31.15 10.06
CA SER A 112 -13.86 -30.01 10.35
C SER A 112 -14.80 -29.68 9.19
N LEU A 113 -14.30 -29.71 7.95
CA LEU A 113 -15.11 -29.50 6.74
C LEU A 113 -16.18 -30.60 6.59
N GLY A 114 -15.80 -31.87 6.83
CA GLY A 114 -16.74 -33.01 6.80
C GLY A 114 -17.79 -32.97 7.90
N ALA A 115 -17.50 -32.30 9.04
CA ALA A 115 -18.48 -32.15 10.13
C ALA A 115 -19.56 -31.09 9.84
N VAL A 116 -19.25 -30.05 9.04
CA VAL A 116 -20.17 -28.94 8.75
C VAL A 116 -20.77 -28.99 7.35
N GLY A 117 -20.17 -29.73 6.42
CA GLY A 117 -20.59 -29.88 5.02
C GLY A 117 -20.63 -31.34 4.57
N ARG A 118 -20.88 -31.55 3.29
CA ARG A 118 -20.75 -32.84 2.63
C ARG A 118 -19.46 -32.87 1.87
N LEU A 119 -18.45 -33.58 2.39
CA LEU A 119 -17.12 -33.62 1.86
C LEU A 119 -16.89 -34.92 1.08
N THR A 120 -16.36 -34.80 -0.13
CA THR A 120 -15.93 -35.95 -0.93
C THR A 120 -14.45 -35.71 -1.35
N ILE A 121 -13.60 -36.69 -1.10
CA ILE A 121 -12.20 -36.69 -1.50
C ILE A 121 -11.99 -37.82 -2.49
N THR A 122 -11.53 -37.47 -3.69
CA THR A 122 -11.09 -38.44 -4.70
C THR A 122 -9.61 -38.22 -4.93
N SER A 123 -8.78 -39.25 -4.72
CA SER A 123 -7.33 -39.07 -4.80
C SER A 123 -6.67 -40.30 -5.44
N ARG A 124 -5.57 -40.02 -6.16
CA ARG A 124 -4.67 -41.04 -6.69
C ARG A 124 -3.27 -40.79 -6.17
N GLY A 125 -2.82 -41.65 -5.26
CA GLY A 125 -1.44 -41.58 -4.73
C GLY A 125 -0.40 -41.75 -5.84
N ARG A 126 0.73 -41.07 -5.73
CA ARG A 126 1.82 -41.15 -6.72
C ARG A 126 2.29 -42.60 -6.91
N GLY A 127 2.26 -43.11 -8.13
CA GLY A 127 2.62 -44.49 -8.46
C GLY A 127 1.50 -45.51 -8.27
N ALA A 128 0.31 -45.12 -7.82
CA ALA A 128 -0.83 -46.02 -7.75
C ALA A 128 -1.53 -46.17 -9.10
N ASP A 129 -2.03 -47.38 -9.39
CA ASP A 129 -2.75 -47.67 -10.64
C ASP A 129 -4.20 -47.20 -10.59
N THR A 130 -4.80 -47.13 -9.42
CA THR A 130 -6.20 -46.80 -9.18
C THR A 130 -6.37 -45.62 -8.24
N ALA A 131 -7.31 -44.75 -8.56
CA ALA A 131 -7.78 -43.71 -7.64
C ALA A 131 -8.86 -44.24 -6.71
N PHE A 132 -8.98 -43.67 -5.53
CA PHE A 132 -10.00 -44.00 -4.54
C PHE A 132 -10.77 -42.76 -4.10
N GLN A 133 -12.00 -42.96 -3.71
CA GLN A 133 -12.89 -41.91 -3.24
C GLN A 133 -13.45 -42.29 -1.86
N ILE A 134 -13.52 -41.30 -0.97
CA ILE A 134 -14.19 -41.38 0.33
C ILE A 134 -15.13 -40.19 0.49
N SER A 135 -16.30 -40.42 1.13
CA SER A 135 -17.28 -39.36 1.37
C SER A 135 -17.59 -39.24 2.87
N VAL A 136 -17.82 -38.01 3.34
CA VAL A 136 -18.19 -37.68 4.72
C VAL A 136 -19.40 -36.77 4.70
N SER A 137 -20.39 -37.09 5.55
CA SER A 137 -21.58 -36.26 5.70
C SER A 137 -21.94 -36.14 7.19
N GLY A 138 -21.85 -34.92 7.74
CA GLY A 138 -22.16 -34.63 9.13
C GLY A 138 -21.29 -35.37 10.15
N GLY A 139 -20.07 -35.77 9.76
CA GLY A 139 -19.10 -36.48 10.61
C GLY A 139 -19.08 -38.00 10.46
N ALA A 140 -20.02 -38.60 9.72
CA ALA A 140 -19.97 -40.03 9.37
C ALA A 140 -19.35 -40.22 7.99
N HIS A 141 -18.36 -41.11 7.85
CA HIS A 141 -17.69 -41.40 6.58
C HIS A 141 -18.05 -42.81 6.05
N ASP A 142 -18.08 -42.91 4.73
CA ASP A 142 -18.23 -44.18 4.00
C ASP A 142 -16.88 -44.92 3.94
N ALA A 143 -16.92 -46.19 3.49
CA ALA A 143 -15.70 -46.89 3.12
C ALA A 143 -15.10 -46.31 1.81
N ALA A 144 -13.76 -46.32 1.68
CA ALA A 144 -13.10 -45.95 0.46
C ALA A 144 -13.53 -46.89 -0.69
N ARG A 145 -13.78 -46.32 -1.88
CA ARG A 145 -14.19 -47.06 -3.09
C ARG A 145 -13.35 -46.65 -4.29
N PRO A 146 -13.10 -47.53 -5.24
CA PRO A 146 -12.39 -47.17 -6.48
C PRO A 146 -13.10 -46.05 -7.23
N ALA A 147 -12.32 -45.14 -7.82
CA ALA A 147 -12.79 -43.98 -8.58
C ALA A 147 -11.89 -43.70 -9.79
N ALA A 148 -12.31 -42.80 -10.66
CA ALA A 148 -11.54 -42.40 -11.82
C ALA A 148 -10.89 -41.03 -11.54
N LEU A 149 -9.58 -40.99 -11.53
CA LEU A 149 -8.77 -39.77 -11.48
C LEU A 149 -7.39 -40.09 -12.09
N ASN A 150 -6.87 -39.18 -12.92
CA ASN A 150 -5.59 -39.41 -13.59
C ASN A 150 -4.38 -39.19 -12.68
N ALA A 151 -4.40 -38.13 -11.86
CA ALA A 151 -3.34 -37.80 -10.89
C ALA A 151 -3.87 -36.79 -9.86
N GLY A 152 -3.19 -36.67 -8.71
CA GLY A 152 -3.47 -35.66 -7.70
C GLY A 152 -4.72 -35.91 -6.87
N THR A 153 -5.38 -34.85 -6.45
CA THR A 153 -6.57 -34.92 -5.57
C THR A 153 -7.67 -33.98 -6.03
N VAL A 154 -8.91 -34.41 -5.88
CA VAL A 154 -10.11 -33.59 -6.01
C VAL A 154 -10.83 -33.61 -4.66
N VAL A 155 -10.93 -32.46 -4.03
CA VAL A 155 -11.72 -32.28 -2.80
C VAL A 155 -12.96 -31.46 -3.12
N GLU A 156 -14.12 -32.03 -2.90
CA GLU A 156 -15.41 -31.43 -3.17
C GLU A 156 -16.20 -31.27 -1.87
N LEU A 157 -16.51 -30.03 -1.50
CA LEU A 157 -17.33 -29.67 -0.36
C LEU A 157 -18.64 -29.09 -0.86
N ARG A 158 -19.75 -29.78 -0.54
CA ARG A 158 -21.09 -29.35 -0.89
C ARG A 158 -21.89 -28.95 0.34
N ASP A 159 -22.85 -28.07 0.13
CA ASP A 159 -23.83 -27.64 1.12
C ASP A 159 -23.17 -27.21 2.45
N LEU A 160 -22.23 -26.27 2.35
CA LEU A 160 -21.52 -25.75 3.51
C LEU A 160 -22.49 -25.25 4.58
N PHE A 161 -22.27 -25.68 5.82
CA PHE A 161 -23.12 -25.40 6.99
C PHE A 161 -24.52 -26.07 7.00
N TYR A 162 -24.75 -27.09 6.15
CA TYR A 162 -26.01 -27.81 6.22
C TYR A 162 -26.24 -28.43 7.62
N ALA A 163 -25.19 -28.90 8.30
CA ALA A 163 -25.25 -29.45 9.66
C ALA A 163 -25.36 -28.37 10.75
N THR A 164 -25.15 -27.10 10.39
CA THR A 164 -25.19 -25.92 11.28
C THR A 164 -25.95 -24.76 10.62
N PRO A 165 -27.23 -24.90 10.27
CA PRO A 165 -27.95 -23.95 9.40
C PRO A 165 -28.07 -22.53 9.98
N ALA A 166 -27.95 -22.37 11.31
CA ALA A 166 -27.89 -21.06 11.94
C ALA A 166 -26.73 -20.19 11.41
N ARG A 167 -25.59 -20.80 11.00
CA ARG A 167 -24.44 -20.12 10.46
C ARG A 167 -24.65 -19.51 9.07
N LEU A 168 -25.50 -20.13 8.25
CA LEU A 168 -25.84 -19.59 6.93
C LEU A 168 -26.42 -18.18 7.01
N LYS A 169 -27.09 -17.82 8.13
CA LYS A 169 -27.64 -16.48 8.34
C LYS A 169 -26.60 -15.40 8.57
N PHE A 170 -25.37 -15.78 8.91
CA PHE A 170 -24.26 -14.85 9.14
C PHE A 170 -23.36 -14.68 7.91
N LEU A 171 -23.55 -15.50 6.87
CA LEU A 171 -22.83 -15.34 5.62
C LEU A 171 -23.30 -14.10 4.88
N ARG A 172 -22.37 -13.47 4.19
CA ARG A 172 -22.64 -12.31 3.34
C ARG A 172 -23.28 -12.75 2.01
N THR A 173 -23.52 -11.79 1.13
CA THR A 173 -23.99 -12.07 -0.24
C THR A 173 -22.99 -12.93 -1.01
N ASP A 174 -23.46 -13.73 -1.99
CA ASP A 174 -22.60 -14.60 -2.80
C ASP A 174 -21.47 -13.84 -3.47
N ARG A 175 -21.76 -12.61 -3.95
CA ARG A 175 -20.73 -11.71 -4.50
C ARG A 175 -19.66 -11.34 -3.48
N SER A 176 -20.04 -11.06 -2.24
CA SER A 176 -19.09 -10.72 -1.17
C SER A 176 -18.26 -11.92 -0.72
N GLU A 177 -18.87 -13.13 -0.68
CA GLU A 177 -18.13 -14.35 -0.37
C GLU A 177 -17.16 -14.71 -1.50
N MET A 178 -17.56 -14.56 -2.77
CA MET A 178 -16.70 -14.77 -3.93
C MET A 178 -15.51 -13.79 -3.97
N GLN A 179 -15.74 -12.53 -3.58
CA GLN A 179 -14.66 -11.55 -3.43
C GLN A 179 -13.64 -11.98 -2.36
N ALA A 180 -14.10 -12.49 -1.22
CA ALA A 180 -13.23 -12.98 -0.17
C ALA A 180 -12.45 -14.24 -0.58
N ILE A 181 -13.08 -15.15 -1.33
CA ILE A 181 -12.42 -16.32 -1.92
C ILE A 181 -11.32 -15.86 -2.90
N SER A 182 -11.65 -14.93 -3.78
CA SER A 182 -10.69 -14.37 -4.75
C SER A 182 -9.49 -13.72 -4.06
N ASP A 183 -9.69 -12.97 -2.96
CA ASP A 183 -8.58 -12.37 -2.18
C ASP A 183 -7.66 -13.44 -1.58
N VAL A 184 -8.22 -14.51 -1.03
CA VAL A 184 -7.44 -15.65 -0.49
C VAL A 184 -6.61 -16.30 -1.58
N VAL A 185 -7.21 -16.64 -2.73
CA VAL A 185 -6.50 -17.29 -3.84
C VAL A 185 -5.40 -16.39 -4.41
N LYS A 186 -5.67 -15.09 -4.57
CA LYS A 186 -4.66 -14.12 -5.03
C LYS A 186 -3.46 -14.05 -4.09
N ARG A 187 -3.68 -14.05 -2.78
CA ARG A 187 -2.60 -14.06 -1.79
C ARG A 187 -1.76 -15.33 -1.86
N LEU A 188 -2.39 -16.49 -1.94
CA LEU A 188 -1.66 -17.75 -2.09
C LEU A 188 -0.93 -17.82 -3.45
N ALA A 189 -1.54 -17.31 -4.51
CA ALA A 189 -0.89 -17.23 -5.82
C ALA A 189 0.32 -16.28 -5.85
N MET A 190 0.32 -15.20 -5.05
CA MET A 190 1.49 -14.33 -4.87
C MET A 190 2.61 -15.04 -4.10
N ALA A 191 2.26 -15.86 -3.08
CA ALA A 191 3.22 -16.61 -2.30
C ALA A 191 3.90 -17.71 -3.12
N GLU A 192 3.18 -18.28 -4.09
CA GLU A 192 3.63 -19.42 -4.91
C GLU A 192 3.64 -19.06 -6.41
N PRO A 193 4.60 -18.25 -6.87
CA PRO A 193 4.63 -17.77 -8.25
C PRO A 193 4.83 -18.87 -9.30
N TYR A 194 5.40 -20.00 -8.93
CA TYR A 194 5.64 -21.14 -9.82
C TYR A 194 4.44 -22.08 -9.98
N VAL A 195 3.38 -21.87 -9.17
CA VAL A 195 2.15 -22.67 -9.22
C VAL A 195 1.08 -21.96 -10.04
N GLY A 196 0.37 -22.70 -10.90
CA GLY A 196 -0.77 -22.18 -11.67
C GLY A 196 -2.07 -22.21 -10.85
N PHE A 197 -2.86 -21.12 -10.90
CA PHE A 197 -4.15 -21.02 -10.20
C PHE A 197 -5.26 -20.64 -11.17
N THR A 198 -6.41 -21.30 -11.04
CA THR A 198 -7.63 -20.95 -11.80
C THR A 198 -8.84 -20.95 -10.89
N ILE A 199 -9.68 -19.91 -10.96
CA ILE A 199 -10.99 -19.88 -10.29
C ILE A 199 -12.09 -19.89 -11.35
N ARG A 200 -13.04 -20.83 -11.20
CA ARG A 200 -14.25 -20.94 -12.01
C ARG A 200 -15.49 -20.69 -11.14
N ASP A 201 -16.36 -19.82 -11.60
CA ASP A 201 -17.68 -19.60 -11.00
C ASP A 201 -18.71 -20.43 -11.77
N LEU A 202 -19.31 -21.39 -11.09
CA LEU A 202 -20.32 -22.32 -11.63
C LEU A 202 -21.76 -21.84 -11.38
N SER A 203 -21.98 -20.69 -10.76
CA SER A 203 -23.34 -20.19 -10.42
C SER A 203 -24.21 -19.94 -11.65
N GLY A 204 -23.65 -19.80 -12.84
CA GLY A 204 -24.35 -19.58 -14.12
C GLY A 204 -24.51 -20.82 -15.01
N GLY A 205 -24.16 -22.02 -14.53
CA GLY A 205 -24.25 -23.29 -15.29
C GLY A 205 -22.99 -24.15 -15.22
N ASP A 206 -23.07 -25.39 -15.72
CA ASP A 206 -22.05 -26.44 -15.53
C ASP A 206 -20.68 -26.14 -16.13
N GLN A 207 -20.60 -25.35 -17.22
CA GLN A 207 -19.32 -24.99 -17.83
C GLN A 207 -18.57 -23.90 -17.06
N GLY A 208 -19.29 -23.09 -16.26
CA GLY A 208 -18.74 -22.03 -15.44
C GLY A 208 -17.95 -20.96 -16.19
N ARG A 209 -17.76 -19.81 -15.55
CA ARG A 209 -16.94 -18.71 -16.05
C ARG A 209 -15.61 -18.65 -15.29
N VAL A 210 -14.49 -18.58 -15.99
CA VAL A 210 -13.20 -18.27 -15.36
C VAL A 210 -13.21 -16.83 -14.87
N THR A 211 -13.08 -16.65 -13.56
CA THR A 211 -13.07 -15.33 -12.91
C THR A 211 -11.67 -14.88 -12.53
N PHE A 212 -10.73 -15.81 -12.40
CA PHE A 212 -9.33 -15.54 -12.12
C PHE A 212 -8.46 -16.64 -12.74
N ARG A 213 -7.33 -16.25 -13.32
CA ARG A 213 -6.30 -17.16 -13.79
C ARG A 213 -4.93 -16.53 -13.58
N ALA A 214 -4.01 -17.30 -13.04
CA ALA A 214 -2.60 -16.98 -12.91
C ALA A 214 -1.78 -18.18 -13.36
N ASP A 215 -1.09 -18.04 -14.49
CA ASP A 215 -0.26 -19.11 -15.05
C ASP A 215 1.08 -19.20 -14.29
N PRO A 216 1.68 -20.39 -14.16
CA PRO A 216 2.99 -20.57 -13.53
C PRO A 216 4.03 -19.65 -14.15
N GLN A 217 4.87 -19.05 -13.33
CA GLN A 217 5.96 -18.21 -13.78
C GLN A 217 7.24 -19.04 -13.97
N THR A 218 8.21 -18.46 -14.68
CA THR A 218 9.54 -19.04 -14.94
C THR A 218 10.60 -17.98 -14.69
N GLY A 219 11.86 -18.36 -14.62
CA GLY A 219 12.97 -17.47 -14.32
C GLY A 219 13.41 -17.54 -12.86
N ASP A 220 14.19 -16.56 -12.42
CA ASP A 220 14.58 -16.47 -11.03
C ASP A 220 13.42 -16.02 -10.12
N MET A 221 13.69 -15.91 -8.82
CA MET A 221 12.65 -15.58 -7.84
C MET A 221 12.03 -14.19 -8.10
N PHE A 222 12.84 -13.18 -8.44
CA PHE A 222 12.35 -11.84 -8.69
C PHE A 222 11.61 -11.72 -10.01
N ASP A 223 12.08 -12.37 -11.07
CA ASP A 223 11.40 -12.43 -12.36
C ASP A 223 10.03 -13.11 -12.20
N ALA A 224 10.00 -14.26 -11.53
CA ALA A 224 8.78 -15.02 -11.29
C ALA A 224 7.79 -14.24 -10.41
N LEU A 225 8.27 -13.61 -9.34
CA LEU A 225 7.43 -12.79 -8.47
C LEU A 225 6.92 -11.54 -9.21
N GLY A 226 7.77 -10.82 -9.92
CA GLY A 226 7.40 -9.64 -10.72
C GLY A 226 6.36 -9.98 -11.79
N GLY A 227 6.54 -11.10 -12.50
CA GLY A 227 5.57 -11.63 -13.47
C GLY A 227 4.23 -11.98 -12.82
N ARG A 228 4.25 -12.63 -11.65
CA ARG A 228 3.06 -12.97 -10.88
C ARG A 228 2.31 -11.72 -10.39
N LEU A 229 3.02 -10.74 -9.87
CA LEU A 229 2.43 -9.49 -9.40
C LEU A 229 1.81 -8.70 -10.56
N ARG A 230 2.45 -8.70 -11.74
CA ARG A 230 1.87 -8.13 -12.97
C ARG A 230 0.54 -8.79 -13.34
N GLN A 231 0.44 -10.11 -13.24
CA GLN A 231 -0.82 -10.84 -13.52
C GLN A 231 -1.93 -10.49 -12.53
N ILE A 232 -1.61 -10.26 -11.25
CA ILE A 232 -2.60 -10.06 -10.17
C ILE A 232 -2.94 -8.60 -9.94
N LEU A 233 -1.93 -7.70 -9.94
CA LEU A 233 -2.06 -6.28 -9.62
C LEU A 233 -2.11 -5.39 -10.86
N GLY A 234 -1.76 -5.93 -12.03
CA GLY A 234 -1.74 -5.23 -13.30
C GLY A 234 -0.35 -4.72 -13.69
N SER A 235 -0.19 -4.36 -14.97
CA SER A 235 1.06 -3.80 -15.52
C SER A 235 1.42 -2.47 -14.86
N GLU A 236 0.43 -1.64 -14.58
CA GLU A 236 0.58 -0.35 -13.93
C GLU A 236 1.32 -0.44 -12.57
N PHE A 237 0.98 -1.45 -11.75
CA PHE A 237 1.73 -1.70 -10.51
C PHE A 237 3.18 -2.08 -10.81
N ALA A 238 3.40 -3.01 -11.74
CA ALA A 238 4.74 -3.51 -12.07
C ALA A 238 5.68 -2.40 -12.59
N GLU A 239 5.15 -1.45 -13.37
CA GLU A 239 5.90 -0.32 -13.92
C GLU A 239 6.25 0.75 -12.87
N ASN A 240 5.46 0.83 -11.79
CA ASN A 240 5.63 1.80 -10.71
C ASN A 240 6.13 1.18 -9.40
N ALA A 241 6.56 -0.08 -9.40
CA ALA A 241 7.08 -0.77 -8.24
C ALA A 241 8.61 -0.79 -8.22
N LEU A 242 9.17 -0.69 -7.04
CA LEU A 242 10.59 -0.83 -6.73
C LEU A 242 10.81 -2.22 -6.18
N GLN A 243 11.85 -2.89 -6.66
CA GLN A 243 12.31 -4.16 -6.09
C GLN A 243 12.93 -3.90 -4.71
N ILE A 244 12.56 -4.71 -3.74
CA ILE A 244 13.09 -4.67 -2.37
C ILE A 244 13.87 -5.96 -2.14
N ASP A 245 15.11 -5.82 -1.69
CA ASP A 245 15.98 -6.91 -1.28
C ASP A 245 16.87 -6.41 -0.13
N ALA A 246 16.65 -6.92 1.07
CA ALA A 246 17.36 -6.49 2.25
C ALA A 246 17.43 -7.61 3.30
N GLU A 247 18.49 -7.64 4.08
CA GLU A 247 18.67 -8.59 5.17
C GLU A 247 19.10 -7.88 6.46
N ARG A 248 18.60 -8.37 7.59
CA ARG A 248 19.01 -7.90 8.92
C ARG A 248 18.83 -8.99 9.97
N GLU A 249 19.91 -9.35 10.67
CA GLU A 249 19.91 -10.29 11.80
C GLU A 249 19.25 -11.64 11.45
N GLY A 250 19.43 -12.11 10.20
CA GLY A 250 18.86 -13.36 9.70
C GLY A 250 17.35 -13.31 9.47
N ILE A 251 16.81 -12.12 9.19
CA ILE A 251 15.51 -11.90 8.58
C ILE A 251 15.78 -11.29 7.21
N THR A 252 15.33 -11.96 6.15
CA THR A 252 15.39 -11.47 4.77
C THR A 252 14.06 -10.82 4.39
N LEU A 253 14.11 -9.67 3.76
CA LEU A 253 12.95 -8.95 3.23
C LEU A 253 13.09 -8.82 1.72
N THR A 254 12.20 -9.44 0.97
CA THR A 254 12.15 -9.36 -0.48
C THR A 254 10.79 -8.89 -0.97
N GLY A 255 10.67 -8.53 -2.25
CA GLY A 255 9.40 -8.21 -2.86
C GLY A 255 9.39 -6.90 -3.64
N PHE A 256 8.23 -6.28 -3.71
CA PHE A 256 8.00 -5.07 -4.49
C PHE A 256 7.17 -4.05 -3.72
N ALA A 257 7.56 -2.77 -3.81
CA ALA A 257 6.91 -1.65 -3.17
C ALA A 257 6.68 -0.52 -4.19
N ALA A 258 5.44 -0.08 -4.35
CA ALA A 258 5.12 0.94 -5.33
C ALA A 258 5.64 2.32 -4.92
N LEU A 259 5.93 3.15 -5.92
CA LEU A 259 6.20 4.58 -5.75
C LEU A 259 5.02 5.24 -5.02
N PRO A 260 5.24 6.21 -4.14
CA PRO A 260 4.18 6.89 -3.39
C PRO A 260 3.13 7.55 -4.31
N THR A 261 3.52 7.98 -5.50
CA THR A 261 2.62 8.51 -6.53
C THR A 261 1.62 7.45 -7.01
N TYR A 262 1.94 6.15 -6.89
CA TYR A 262 1.04 5.03 -7.13
C TYR A 262 0.47 4.51 -5.80
N SER A 263 -0.45 5.24 -5.19
CA SER A 263 -1.07 4.90 -3.91
C SER A 263 -2.59 4.72 -4.04
N ARG A 264 -3.20 4.07 -3.06
CA ARG A 264 -4.63 3.74 -3.04
C ARG A 264 -5.35 4.47 -1.90
N GLY A 265 -6.63 4.78 -2.05
CA GLY A 265 -7.48 5.35 -1.00
C GLY A 265 -7.86 4.36 0.10
N SER A 266 -7.48 3.08 -0.01
CA SER A 266 -7.74 2.05 0.98
C SER A 266 -6.60 1.02 1.01
N ALA A 267 -6.43 0.32 2.14
CA ALA A 267 -5.35 -0.64 2.37
C ALA A 267 -5.54 -2.00 1.65
N VAL A 268 -6.26 -2.03 0.53
CA VAL A 268 -6.58 -3.28 -0.20
C VAL A 268 -5.41 -3.89 -0.95
N ALA A 269 -4.39 -3.09 -1.27
CA ALA A 269 -3.21 -3.50 -2.02
C ALA A 269 -1.97 -3.71 -1.14
N GLN A 270 -2.15 -4.04 0.13
CA GLN A 270 -1.07 -4.36 1.06
C GLN A 270 -1.00 -5.87 1.27
N TYR A 271 0.01 -6.49 0.67
CA TYR A 271 0.24 -7.92 0.74
C TYR A 271 1.55 -8.18 1.48
N LEU A 272 1.43 -8.81 2.66
CA LEU A 272 2.54 -9.11 3.54
C LEU A 272 2.59 -10.60 3.78
N PHE A 273 3.79 -11.16 3.71
CA PHE A 273 4.02 -12.60 3.83
C PHE A 273 5.14 -12.86 4.85
N VAL A 274 5.01 -13.94 5.62
CA VAL A 274 6.05 -14.42 6.54
C VAL A 274 6.23 -15.91 6.33
N ASN A 275 7.43 -16.33 5.94
CA ASN A 275 7.76 -17.71 5.56
C ASN A 275 6.72 -18.30 4.60
N GLY A 276 6.42 -17.59 3.50
CA GLY A 276 5.45 -17.94 2.48
C GLY A 276 3.98 -17.75 2.87
N ARG A 277 3.65 -17.49 4.15
CA ARG A 277 2.27 -17.34 4.62
C ARG A 277 1.75 -15.92 4.47
N PRO A 278 0.58 -15.69 3.86
CA PRO A 278 -0.03 -14.37 3.85
C PRO A 278 -0.51 -13.97 5.24
N VAL A 279 -0.07 -12.79 5.71
CA VAL A 279 -0.39 -12.27 7.04
C VAL A 279 -1.04 -10.88 6.98
N ARG A 280 -1.78 -10.53 8.04
CA ARG A 280 -2.37 -9.21 8.28
C ARG A 280 -1.99 -8.73 9.68
N ASP A 281 -0.70 -8.67 9.92
CA ASP A 281 -0.15 -8.34 11.23
C ASP A 281 -0.08 -6.82 11.42
N LYS A 282 -0.49 -6.34 12.60
CA LYS A 282 -0.54 -4.91 12.93
C LYS A 282 0.84 -4.26 12.99
N LEU A 283 1.86 -5.01 13.45
CA LEU A 283 3.23 -4.50 13.53
C LEU A 283 3.79 -4.25 12.13
N LEU A 284 3.61 -5.22 11.22
CA LEU A 284 4.10 -5.12 9.84
C LEU A 284 3.37 -4.01 9.06
N VAL A 285 2.04 -3.90 9.22
CA VAL A 285 1.26 -2.80 8.63
C VAL A 285 1.68 -1.46 9.21
N GLY A 286 1.96 -1.38 10.52
CA GLY A 286 2.48 -0.19 11.17
C GLY A 286 3.88 0.20 10.69
N ALA A 287 4.76 -0.79 10.45
CA ALA A 287 6.09 -0.57 9.89
C ALA A 287 6.01 -0.02 8.46
N LEU A 288 5.15 -0.63 7.62
CA LEU A 288 4.88 -0.16 6.28
C LEU A 288 4.39 1.30 6.27
N ARG A 289 3.44 1.63 7.13
CA ARG A 289 2.92 2.99 7.26
C ARG A 289 4.01 3.97 7.70
N GLY A 290 4.87 3.58 8.66
CA GLY A 290 6.01 4.37 9.10
C GLY A 290 7.06 4.59 8.01
N ALA A 291 7.26 3.62 7.11
CA ALA A 291 8.18 3.78 5.99
C ALA A 291 7.71 4.81 4.96
N TYR A 292 6.39 4.91 4.76
CA TYR A 292 5.77 5.84 3.80
C TYR A 292 5.25 7.14 4.43
N SER A 293 5.47 7.37 5.74
CA SER A 293 4.94 8.54 6.45
C SER A 293 5.37 9.88 5.85
N ASP A 294 6.60 9.93 5.32
CA ASP A 294 7.17 11.13 4.70
C ASP A 294 6.61 11.43 3.30
N PHE A 295 5.84 10.51 2.71
CA PHE A 295 5.42 10.53 1.31
C PHE A 295 3.91 10.47 1.11
N LEU A 296 3.17 9.88 2.04
CA LEU A 296 1.75 9.64 1.90
C LEU A 296 0.96 10.31 3.03
N SER A 297 -0.12 10.99 2.64
CA SER A 297 -1.13 11.46 3.59
C SER A 297 -1.83 10.28 4.30
N ARG A 298 -2.50 10.55 5.41
CA ARG A 298 -3.13 9.51 6.26
C ARG A 298 -4.23 8.71 5.58
N ASP A 299 -4.90 9.32 4.61
CA ASP A 299 -5.96 8.73 3.80
C ASP A 299 -5.45 7.94 2.59
N ARG A 300 -4.12 7.91 2.36
CA ARG A 300 -3.50 7.17 1.26
C ARG A 300 -2.71 5.98 1.78
N HIS A 301 -2.75 4.89 1.02
CA HIS A 301 -2.10 3.64 1.37
C HIS A 301 -1.17 3.18 0.24
N PRO A 302 0.07 2.77 0.56
CA PRO A 302 0.99 2.23 -0.43
C PRO A 302 0.48 0.88 -0.96
N ALA A 303 0.76 0.59 -2.23
CA ALA A 303 0.60 -0.73 -2.81
C ALA A 303 1.92 -1.49 -2.68
N VAL A 304 1.91 -2.64 -2.02
CA VAL A 304 3.12 -3.44 -1.76
C VAL A 304 2.82 -4.94 -1.76
N ALA A 305 3.83 -5.73 -2.12
CA ALA A 305 3.89 -7.17 -1.90
C ALA A 305 5.27 -7.50 -1.33
N LEU A 306 5.33 -7.74 0.00
CA LEU A 306 6.58 -7.93 0.75
C LEU A 306 6.61 -9.29 1.43
N PHE A 307 7.75 -9.95 1.35
CA PHE A 307 8.00 -11.29 1.86
C PHE A 307 9.12 -11.21 2.90
N LEU A 308 8.81 -11.65 4.12
CA LEU A 308 9.78 -11.80 5.18
C LEU A 308 10.09 -13.29 5.34
N GLU A 309 11.35 -13.65 5.25
CA GLU A 309 11.84 -15.00 5.50
C GLU A 309 12.76 -14.99 6.72
N CYS A 310 12.53 -15.87 7.64
CA CYS A 310 13.33 -16.03 8.85
C CYS A 310 13.28 -17.47 9.36
N ASP A 311 14.21 -17.81 10.23
CA ASP A 311 14.18 -19.07 10.96
C ASP A 311 12.81 -19.25 11.63
N PRO A 312 12.10 -20.38 11.42
CA PRO A 312 10.83 -20.67 12.07
C PRO A 312 10.83 -20.49 13.60
N GLN A 313 11.97 -20.70 14.26
CA GLN A 313 12.12 -20.50 15.70
C GLN A 313 12.10 -19.02 16.14
N LYS A 314 12.25 -18.08 15.19
CA LYS A 314 12.19 -16.63 15.45
C LYS A 314 10.79 -16.05 15.34
N VAL A 315 9.82 -16.84 14.85
CA VAL A 315 8.44 -16.38 14.63
C VAL A 315 7.43 -17.43 15.07
N ASP A 316 6.50 -17.05 15.94
CA ASP A 316 5.35 -17.88 16.27
C ASP A 316 4.19 -17.58 15.32
N VAL A 317 3.81 -18.57 14.52
CA VAL A 317 2.70 -18.51 13.56
C VAL A 317 1.39 -19.06 14.15
N ASN A 318 1.41 -19.60 15.35
CA ASN A 318 0.25 -20.20 16.02
C ASN A 318 -0.47 -19.23 16.97
N VAL A 319 -0.55 -17.96 16.60
CA VAL A 319 -1.15 -16.88 17.41
C VAL A 319 -2.67 -16.79 17.21
N HIS A 320 -3.15 -17.00 15.98
CA HIS A 320 -4.56 -16.86 15.60
C HIS A 320 -5.06 -18.12 14.89
N PRO A 321 -6.32 -18.57 15.10
CA PRO A 321 -6.87 -19.75 14.42
C PRO A 321 -6.75 -19.71 12.89
N ALA A 322 -7.00 -18.53 12.28
CA ALA A 322 -6.85 -18.32 10.84
C ALA A 322 -5.39 -18.11 10.39
N LYS A 323 -4.42 -18.17 11.30
CA LYS A 323 -2.98 -17.98 11.02
C LYS A 323 -2.66 -16.65 10.32
N SER A 324 -3.49 -15.63 10.53
CA SER A 324 -3.37 -14.32 9.87
C SER A 324 -2.46 -13.35 10.62
N GLU A 325 -2.13 -13.62 11.87
CA GLU A 325 -1.23 -12.84 12.72
C GLU A 325 -0.03 -13.70 13.13
N VAL A 326 1.11 -13.06 13.26
CA VAL A 326 2.37 -13.72 13.68
C VAL A 326 3.00 -12.96 14.83
N ARG A 327 3.83 -13.63 15.61
CA ARG A 327 4.54 -13.00 16.71
C ARG A 327 6.03 -13.23 16.54
N PHE A 328 6.77 -12.18 16.16
CA PHE A 328 8.23 -12.24 16.11
C PHE A 328 8.82 -12.29 17.50
N ARG A 329 9.90 -13.05 17.68
CA ARG A 329 10.68 -13.07 18.91
C ARG A 329 11.29 -11.70 19.20
N ASP A 330 11.77 -11.02 18.15
CA ASP A 330 12.23 -9.64 18.18
C ASP A 330 11.46 -8.77 17.20
N PRO A 331 10.35 -8.16 17.64
CA PRO A 331 9.51 -7.30 16.78
C PRO A 331 10.25 -6.06 16.28
N GLY A 332 11.25 -5.57 17.03
CA GLY A 332 12.03 -4.38 16.69
C GLY A 332 12.88 -4.58 15.45
N VAL A 333 13.48 -5.77 15.28
CA VAL A 333 14.29 -6.12 14.11
C VAL A 333 13.45 -6.17 12.84
N ALA A 334 12.31 -6.87 12.86
CA ALA A 334 11.41 -6.97 11.70
C ALA A 334 10.86 -5.59 11.30
N ARG A 335 10.40 -4.79 12.28
CA ARG A 335 9.96 -3.42 12.03
C ARG A 335 11.07 -2.56 11.44
N GLY A 336 12.25 -2.57 12.06
CA GLY A 336 13.41 -1.79 11.63
C GLY A 336 13.86 -2.13 10.22
N LEU A 337 13.87 -3.44 9.86
CA LEU A 337 14.20 -3.90 8.51
C LEU A 337 13.25 -3.34 7.47
N ILE A 338 11.93 -3.48 7.68
CA ILE A 338 10.93 -2.96 6.73
C ILE A 338 11.07 -1.45 6.54
N VAL A 339 11.17 -0.70 7.66
CA VAL A 339 11.26 0.77 7.58
C VAL A 339 12.53 1.21 6.88
N SER A 340 13.70 0.64 7.22
CA SER A 340 14.97 1.04 6.62
C SER A 340 15.07 0.66 5.15
N ALA A 341 14.67 -0.57 4.79
CA ALA A 341 14.73 -1.04 3.40
C ALA A 341 13.82 -0.22 2.47
N LEU A 342 12.59 0.03 2.90
CA LEU A 342 11.66 0.84 2.10
C LEU A 342 12.10 2.30 1.99
N LYS A 343 12.54 2.93 3.09
CA LYS A 343 13.06 4.31 3.04
C LYS A 343 14.28 4.42 2.11
N HIS A 344 15.17 3.43 2.14
CA HIS A 344 16.34 3.39 1.25
C HIS A 344 15.93 3.27 -0.23
N ALA A 345 15.06 2.30 -0.56
CA ALA A 345 14.59 2.11 -1.93
C ALA A 345 13.82 3.34 -2.46
N LEU A 346 12.98 3.97 -1.62
CA LEU A 346 12.27 5.18 -1.97
C LEU A 346 13.20 6.38 -2.17
N ALA A 347 14.29 6.47 -1.40
CA ALA A 347 15.31 7.51 -1.56
C ALA A 347 16.12 7.31 -2.86
N GLU A 348 16.50 6.07 -3.18
CA GLU A 348 17.21 5.76 -4.45
C GLU A 348 16.33 5.99 -5.67
N ALA A 349 15.03 5.76 -5.58
CA ALA A 349 14.09 6.06 -6.65
C ALA A 349 14.07 7.56 -6.98
N GLY A 350 14.51 8.39 -6.05
CA GLY A 350 14.70 9.82 -6.24
C GLY A 350 13.44 10.55 -6.70
N HIS A 351 13.55 11.27 -7.81
CA HIS A 351 12.49 12.12 -8.35
C HIS A 351 11.57 11.42 -9.36
N ARG A 352 11.47 10.08 -9.35
CA ARG A 352 10.59 9.35 -10.28
C ARG A 352 9.12 9.61 -9.95
N ALA A 353 8.42 10.23 -10.90
CA ALA A 353 6.95 10.26 -10.89
C ALA A 353 6.39 8.94 -11.44
N SER A 354 5.17 8.53 -11.03
CA SER A 354 4.54 7.35 -11.61
C SER A 354 4.11 7.60 -13.05
N THR A 355 4.22 6.57 -13.89
CA THR A 355 3.73 6.59 -15.29
C THR A 355 2.23 6.88 -15.37
N THR A 356 1.46 6.44 -14.38
CA THR A 356 0.02 6.71 -14.24
C THR A 356 -0.31 8.21 -14.24
N VAL A 357 0.52 9.02 -13.57
CA VAL A 357 0.32 10.48 -13.53
C VAL A 357 0.60 11.10 -14.90
N ALA A 358 1.65 10.62 -15.58
CA ALA A 358 1.96 11.05 -16.95
C ALA A 358 0.84 10.68 -17.94
N ASP A 359 0.35 9.42 -17.90
CA ASP A 359 -0.74 8.95 -18.76
C ASP A 359 -2.06 9.66 -18.49
N ALA A 360 -2.41 9.93 -17.22
CA ALA A 360 -3.59 10.71 -16.86
C ALA A 360 -3.50 12.15 -17.36
N THR A 361 -2.30 12.75 -17.32
CA THR A 361 -2.03 14.08 -17.84
C THR A 361 -2.18 14.10 -19.37
N LEU A 362 -1.57 13.14 -20.06
CA LEU A 362 -1.71 12.99 -21.52
C LEU A 362 -3.16 12.72 -21.93
N GLY A 363 -3.90 11.90 -21.16
CA GLY A 363 -5.33 11.64 -21.39
C GLY A 363 -6.21 12.89 -21.26
N ALA A 364 -5.84 13.81 -20.36
CA ALA A 364 -6.54 15.08 -20.18
C ALA A 364 -6.31 16.07 -21.34
N PHE A 365 -5.19 15.92 -22.09
CA PHE A 365 -4.88 16.72 -23.27
C PHE A 365 -5.44 16.17 -24.59
N ARG A 366 -6.34 15.17 -24.58
CA ARG A 366 -6.99 14.70 -25.80
C ARG A 366 -7.83 15.85 -26.38
N PRO A 367 -7.56 16.31 -27.62
CA PRO A 367 -8.39 17.33 -28.24
C PRO A 367 -9.79 16.76 -28.46
N GLU A 368 -10.83 17.50 -28.04
CA GLU A 368 -12.19 17.20 -28.46
C GLU A 368 -12.26 17.22 -29.99
N PRO A 369 -12.91 16.23 -30.63
CA PRO A 369 -13.03 16.21 -32.08
C PRO A 369 -14.13 17.18 -32.56
N GLN A 370 -13.95 18.46 -32.33
CA GLN A 370 -14.72 19.52 -32.99
C GLN A 370 -13.74 20.54 -33.56
N GLY A 371 -13.48 20.37 -34.84
CA GLY A 371 -12.75 21.34 -35.65
C GLY A 371 -13.45 22.70 -35.65
N ARG A 372 -13.11 23.55 -34.69
CA ARG A 372 -13.30 24.99 -34.87
C ARG A 372 -12.17 25.48 -35.77
N ILE A 373 -12.47 25.65 -37.04
CA ILE A 373 -11.60 26.38 -37.95
C ILE A 373 -11.57 27.81 -37.43
N TYR A 374 -10.55 28.19 -36.71
CA TYR A 374 -10.21 29.58 -36.46
C TYR A 374 -9.70 30.14 -37.78
N GLN A 375 -10.53 30.95 -38.47
CA GLN A 375 -10.04 31.87 -39.48
C GLN A 375 -9.11 32.84 -38.77
N MET A 376 -7.80 32.67 -38.97
CA MET A 376 -6.83 33.69 -38.58
C MET A 376 -7.05 34.89 -39.48
N ASP A 377 -7.62 35.95 -38.94
CA ASP A 377 -7.65 37.25 -39.62
C ASP A 377 -6.22 37.64 -39.94
N ARG A 378 -5.97 37.94 -41.22
CA ARG A 378 -4.66 38.45 -41.64
C ARG A 378 -4.39 39.72 -40.85
N PRO A 379 -3.22 39.83 -40.14
CA PRO A 379 -2.91 41.02 -39.40
C PRO A 379 -3.01 42.24 -40.36
N SER A 380 -3.65 43.29 -39.90
CA SER A 380 -3.79 44.52 -40.70
C SER A 380 -2.40 45.08 -41.03
N GLN A 381 -2.26 45.76 -42.18
CA GLN A 381 -0.99 46.40 -42.57
C GLN A 381 -0.48 47.36 -41.50
N GLN A 382 -1.33 47.90 -40.64
CA GLN A 382 -0.99 48.74 -39.51
C GLN A 382 -0.33 47.96 -38.38
N ALA A 383 -0.80 46.72 -38.08
CA ALA A 383 -0.18 45.84 -37.07
C ALA A 383 1.20 45.32 -37.52
N LEU A 384 1.35 45.02 -38.82
CA LEU A 384 2.65 44.70 -39.44
C LEU A 384 3.63 45.85 -39.36
N ARG A 385 3.23 47.10 -39.63
CA ARG A 385 4.08 48.27 -39.51
C ARG A 385 4.48 48.60 -38.08
N ALA A 386 3.59 48.41 -37.10
CA ALA A 386 3.88 48.58 -35.68
C ALA A 386 4.89 47.54 -35.19
N SER A 387 4.78 46.26 -35.65
CA SER A 387 5.76 45.20 -35.33
C SER A 387 7.14 45.47 -35.94
N TYR A 388 7.18 45.99 -37.17
CA TYR A 388 8.47 46.38 -37.79
C TYR A 388 9.11 47.59 -37.12
N GLN A 389 8.34 48.55 -36.62
CA GLN A 389 8.87 49.72 -35.90
C GLN A 389 9.38 49.35 -34.50
N ALA A 390 8.77 48.36 -33.85
CA ALA A 390 9.25 47.85 -32.55
C ALA A 390 10.55 47.02 -32.64
N GLN A 391 10.95 46.60 -33.84
CA GLN A 391 12.18 45.84 -34.10
C GLN A 391 13.30 46.67 -34.73
N SER A 392 13.13 47.99 -34.83
CA SER A 392 14.20 48.87 -35.36
C SER A 392 15.33 49.04 -34.31
N PRO A 393 16.60 48.90 -34.67
CA PRO A 393 17.74 48.90 -33.75
C PRO A 393 18.14 50.34 -33.33
N GLY A 394 17.24 51.02 -32.62
CA GLY A 394 17.47 52.40 -32.19
C GLY A 394 17.72 52.58 -30.69
N PHE A 395 17.61 51.50 -29.88
CA PHE A 395 17.80 51.60 -28.44
C PHE A 395 18.97 50.77 -27.88
N ALA A 396 19.78 50.15 -28.73
CA ALA A 396 20.95 49.37 -28.28
C ALA A 396 22.23 50.18 -28.03
N GLU A 397 22.31 51.43 -28.48
CA GLU A 397 23.54 52.24 -28.36
C GLU A 397 23.62 53.14 -27.12
N ALA A 398 22.55 53.26 -26.33
CA ALA A 398 22.56 54.11 -25.14
C ALA A 398 22.94 53.37 -23.83
N ALA A 399 23.13 52.03 -23.85
CA ALA A 399 23.43 51.25 -22.65
C ALA A 399 24.92 50.96 -22.41
N THR A 400 25.81 51.36 -23.33
CA THR A 400 27.24 51.02 -23.27
C THR A 400 28.13 52.07 -22.63
N GLU A 401 27.62 53.25 -22.23
CA GLU A 401 28.45 54.34 -21.69
C GLU A 401 28.50 54.47 -20.15
N PHE A 402 27.82 53.60 -19.39
CA PHE A 402 27.86 53.64 -17.91
C PHE A 402 28.18 52.28 -17.28
N ALA A 403 29.29 51.66 -17.66
CA ALA A 403 29.83 50.54 -16.90
C ALA A 403 31.17 50.97 -16.26
N PRO A 404 31.32 51.01 -14.92
CA PRO A 404 32.61 51.24 -14.30
C PRO A 404 33.53 50.04 -14.56
N ALA A 405 34.70 50.33 -15.14
CA ALA A 405 35.77 49.38 -15.36
C ALA A 405 36.41 48.99 -14.01
N SER A 406 35.96 47.89 -13.41
CA SER A 406 36.79 47.06 -12.53
C SER A 406 35.96 45.91 -11.94
N GLY A 407 36.18 44.72 -12.43
CA GLY A 407 35.77 43.45 -11.92
C GLY A 407 36.20 42.38 -12.92
N ARG A 408 37.29 41.70 -12.67
CA ARG A 408 37.57 40.42 -13.33
C ARG A 408 36.41 39.52 -13.03
N VAL A 409 35.56 39.30 -14.00
CA VAL A 409 34.64 38.20 -14.02
C VAL A 409 35.49 36.97 -14.30
N GLU A 410 35.72 36.11 -13.30
CA GLU A 410 36.05 34.71 -13.58
C GLU A 410 34.93 34.19 -14.48
N GLU A 411 35.28 33.69 -15.66
CA GLU A 411 34.36 32.90 -16.49
C GLU A 411 33.95 31.69 -15.66
N VAL A 412 32.85 31.81 -14.93
CA VAL A 412 32.06 30.67 -14.50
C VAL A 412 31.56 30.05 -15.80
N LEU A 413 32.02 28.86 -16.13
CA LEU A 413 31.42 28.02 -17.15
C LEU A 413 29.91 27.98 -16.84
N GLU A 414 29.11 28.75 -17.56
CA GLU A 414 27.64 28.69 -17.44
C GLU A 414 27.26 27.29 -17.90
N GLU A 415 27.00 26.40 -16.94
CA GLU A 415 26.28 25.16 -17.20
C GLU A 415 25.01 25.58 -17.91
N ASN A 416 24.78 25.03 -19.12
CA ASN A 416 23.55 25.33 -19.86
C ASN A 416 22.34 24.89 -18.98
N PRO A 417 21.46 25.80 -18.55
CA PRO A 417 20.39 25.46 -17.63
C PRO A 417 19.41 24.39 -18.16
N GLN A 418 19.50 24.08 -19.46
CA GLN A 418 18.68 23.03 -20.08
C GLN A 418 19.23 21.61 -19.82
N ASP A 419 20.50 21.46 -19.47
CA ASP A 419 21.18 20.19 -19.21
C ASP A 419 20.96 19.69 -17.77
N THR A 420 20.23 20.46 -16.95
CA THR A 420 19.89 20.09 -15.58
C THR A 420 18.62 19.22 -15.54
N PRO A 421 18.46 18.35 -14.53
CA PRO A 421 17.34 17.39 -14.46
C PRO A 421 15.93 18.00 -14.60
N LEU A 422 15.67 19.15 -13.99
CA LEU A 422 14.40 19.87 -14.11
C LEU A 422 14.42 20.98 -15.16
N GLY A 423 15.53 21.13 -15.89
CA GLY A 423 15.67 22.07 -17.00
C GLY A 423 15.66 23.53 -16.59
N ALA A 424 15.39 24.40 -17.56
CA ALA A 424 15.33 25.86 -17.41
C ALA A 424 13.88 26.35 -17.38
N ALA A 425 13.51 27.17 -16.39
CA ALA A 425 12.20 27.79 -16.31
C ALA A 425 11.95 28.71 -17.51
N ARG A 426 10.79 28.58 -18.16
CA ARG A 426 10.37 29.37 -19.33
C ARG A 426 9.16 30.25 -19.06
N ALA A 427 8.24 29.80 -18.21
CA ALA A 427 7.03 30.55 -17.90
C ALA A 427 6.45 30.13 -16.55
N GLN A 428 5.68 31.02 -15.94
CA GLN A 428 4.78 30.71 -14.84
C GLN A 428 3.33 30.83 -15.35
N VAL A 429 2.50 29.84 -15.05
CA VAL A 429 1.10 29.77 -15.48
C VAL A 429 0.22 29.71 -14.24
N HIS A 430 -0.88 30.48 -14.25
CA HIS A 430 -1.83 30.59 -13.14
C HIS A 430 -1.14 30.89 -11.80
N GLU A 431 -0.05 31.69 -11.83
CA GLU A 431 0.67 32.14 -10.64
C GLU A 431 1.15 31.00 -9.70
N ASN A 432 1.04 29.74 -10.15
CA ASN A 432 1.38 28.54 -9.37
C ASN A 432 2.27 27.55 -10.13
N TYR A 433 2.03 27.34 -11.43
CA TYR A 433 2.72 26.30 -12.19
C TYR A 433 3.91 26.87 -12.96
N ILE A 434 5.09 26.30 -12.76
CA ILE A 434 6.31 26.66 -13.51
C ILE A 434 6.45 25.66 -14.66
N ILE A 435 6.62 26.18 -15.87
CA ILE A 435 6.95 25.39 -17.05
C ILE A 435 8.45 25.51 -17.29
N ALA A 436 9.16 24.40 -17.26
CA ALA A 436 10.57 24.31 -17.52
C ALA A 436 10.85 23.44 -18.75
N GLN A 437 11.87 23.82 -19.52
CA GLN A 437 12.34 23.09 -20.69
C GLN A 437 13.57 22.28 -20.34
N THR A 438 13.54 20.98 -20.64
CA THR A 438 14.71 20.08 -20.58
C THR A 438 15.24 19.82 -22.00
N THR A 439 16.35 19.11 -22.12
CA THR A 439 16.89 18.66 -23.44
C THR A 439 15.92 17.74 -24.16
N ASP A 440 15.14 16.91 -23.42
CA ASP A 440 14.32 15.83 -23.96
C ASP A 440 12.80 16.11 -23.92
N GLY A 441 12.40 17.29 -23.39
CA GLY A 441 10.98 17.58 -23.23
C GLY A 441 10.67 18.80 -22.39
N MET A 442 9.63 18.69 -21.58
CA MET A 442 9.10 19.76 -20.74
C MET A 442 8.72 19.21 -19.35
N VAL A 443 8.99 20.01 -18.33
CA VAL A 443 8.57 19.73 -16.95
C VAL A 443 7.57 20.80 -16.51
N ILE A 444 6.48 20.38 -15.90
CA ILE A 444 5.50 21.26 -15.26
C ILE A 444 5.62 21.06 -13.76
N VAL A 445 5.99 22.10 -13.03
CA VAL A 445 6.21 22.08 -11.58
C VAL A 445 5.08 22.82 -10.88
N ASP A 446 4.47 22.22 -9.87
CA ASP A 446 3.61 22.92 -8.91
C ASP A 446 4.51 23.67 -7.92
N GLY A 447 4.67 24.99 -8.12
CA GLY A 447 5.58 25.82 -7.34
C GLY A 447 5.19 25.92 -5.87
N HIS A 448 3.91 25.85 -5.54
CA HIS A 448 3.43 25.83 -4.15
C HIS A 448 3.79 24.53 -3.45
N ALA A 449 3.43 23.40 -4.04
CA ALA A 449 3.73 22.08 -3.50
C ALA A 449 5.23 21.80 -3.39
N ALA A 450 6.02 22.26 -4.37
CA ALA A 450 7.47 22.18 -4.35
C ALA A 450 8.06 22.97 -3.19
N HIS A 451 7.67 24.24 -3.02
CA HIS A 451 8.17 25.09 -1.95
C HIS A 451 7.79 24.57 -0.56
N GLU A 452 6.55 24.09 -0.38
CA GLU A 452 6.11 23.43 0.84
C GLU A 452 7.02 22.25 1.21
N ARG A 453 7.35 21.40 0.25
CA ARG A 453 8.27 20.27 0.46
C ARG A 453 9.68 20.72 0.82
N LEU A 454 10.21 21.72 0.16
CA LEU A 454 11.55 22.26 0.45
C LEU A 454 11.63 22.84 1.88
N VAL A 455 10.61 23.57 2.32
CA VAL A 455 10.51 24.09 3.70
C VAL A 455 10.47 22.94 4.69
N TYR A 456 9.67 21.90 4.43
CA TYR A 456 9.57 20.71 5.27
C TYR A 456 10.92 19.99 5.44
N GLU A 457 11.65 19.74 4.34
CA GLU A 457 12.96 19.08 4.37
C GLU A 457 14.03 19.93 5.08
N LYS A 458 13.98 21.26 4.91
CA LYS A 458 14.85 22.18 5.66
C LYS A 458 14.58 22.15 7.17
N LEU A 459 13.30 22.16 7.57
CA LEU A 459 12.90 22.05 8.98
C LEU A 459 13.37 20.71 9.58
N LYS A 460 13.16 19.60 8.85
CA LYS A 460 13.58 18.26 9.26
C LYS A 460 15.09 18.16 9.46
N ARG A 461 15.87 18.73 8.55
CA ARG A 461 17.33 18.78 8.66
C ARG A 461 17.78 19.62 9.86
N GLN A 462 17.22 20.84 10.04
CA GLN A 462 17.55 21.69 11.17
C GLN A 462 17.27 21.00 12.51
N MET A 463 16.15 20.28 12.61
CA MET A 463 15.82 19.52 13.82
C MET A 463 16.85 18.42 14.11
N SER A 464 17.35 17.73 13.08
CA SER A 464 18.33 16.65 13.27
C SER A 464 19.73 17.17 13.66
N GLU A 465 20.04 18.41 13.32
CA GLU A 465 21.37 19.00 13.57
C GLU A 465 21.41 19.75 14.92
N ASN A 466 20.68 20.85 15.07
CA ASN A 466 20.80 21.74 16.22
C ASN A 466 19.45 22.33 16.71
N GLY A 467 18.33 21.83 16.23
CA GLY A 467 17.01 22.44 16.43
C GLY A 467 16.68 23.51 15.39
N VAL A 468 15.40 23.87 15.28
CA VAL A 468 14.92 24.85 14.29
C VAL A 468 15.32 26.25 14.71
N ALA A 469 15.91 27.00 13.77
CA ALA A 469 16.27 28.41 13.97
C ALA A 469 15.01 29.24 14.29
N LYS A 470 15.09 30.10 15.33
CA LYS A 470 13.99 30.87 15.88
C LYS A 470 14.11 32.34 15.52
N GLN A 471 12.97 32.98 15.28
CA GLN A 471 12.85 34.41 15.11
C GLN A 471 11.99 34.98 16.25
N ALA A 472 12.56 35.83 17.08
CA ALA A 472 11.82 36.52 18.12
C ALA A 472 10.87 37.57 17.52
N LEU A 473 9.63 37.57 17.97
CA LEU A 473 8.66 38.62 17.63
C LEU A 473 8.93 39.85 18.46
N LEU A 474 9.00 41.03 17.82
CA LEU A 474 9.22 42.30 18.49
C LEU A 474 8.09 42.59 19.50
N ILE A 475 6.87 42.25 19.13
CA ILE A 475 5.67 42.29 19.98
C ILE A 475 5.11 40.86 19.98
N PRO A 476 4.94 40.22 21.17
CA PRO A 476 4.34 38.92 21.27
C PRO A 476 2.93 38.92 20.70
N GLU A 477 2.59 37.92 19.91
CA GLU A 477 1.22 37.76 19.41
C GLU A 477 0.38 36.97 20.43
N ILE A 478 -0.71 37.57 20.88
CA ILE A 478 -1.62 36.95 21.85
C ILE A 478 -2.71 36.23 21.09
N VAL A 479 -2.83 34.91 21.33
CA VAL A 479 -3.83 34.05 20.68
C VAL A 479 -4.84 33.63 21.75
N GLU A 480 -6.10 34.00 21.52
CA GLU A 480 -7.22 33.58 22.37
C GLU A 480 -7.73 32.20 21.97
N LEU A 481 -7.82 31.30 22.94
CA LEU A 481 -8.20 29.91 22.77
C LEU A 481 -9.21 29.50 23.86
N SER A 482 -9.77 28.29 23.77
CA SER A 482 -10.46 27.75 24.96
C SER A 482 -9.45 27.40 26.06
N GLU A 483 -9.87 27.39 27.33
CA GLU A 483 -9.00 26.99 28.45
C GLU A 483 -8.41 25.59 28.24
N GLY A 484 -9.20 24.66 27.66
CA GLY A 484 -8.75 23.29 27.35
C GLY A 484 -7.71 23.27 26.25
N ASP A 485 -7.85 24.09 25.20
CA ASP A 485 -6.91 24.18 24.09
C ASP A 485 -5.59 24.81 24.50
N ALA A 486 -5.66 25.90 25.27
CA ALA A 486 -4.49 26.55 25.86
C ALA A 486 -3.71 25.57 26.76
N ALA A 487 -4.40 24.83 27.64
CA ALA A 487 -3.77 23.84 28.52
C ALA A 487 -3.10 22.70 27.71
N ARG A 488 -3.70 22.27 26.60
CA ARG A 488 -3.10 21.23 25.71
C ARG A 488 -1.82 21.72 25.05
N LEU A 489 -1.83 22.93 24.47
CA LEU A 489 -0.61 23.51 23.88
C LEU A 489 0.49 23.72 24.92
N LEU A 490 0.14 24.22 26.08
CA LEU A 490 1.08 24.43 27.18
C LEU A 490 1.64 23.12 27.74
N GLY A 491 0.92 22.01 27.62
CA GLY A 491 1.42 20.68 27.92
C GLY A 491 2.55 20.20 26.97
N HIS A 492 2.78 20.91 25.85
CA HIS A 492 3.75 20.55 24.81
C HIS A 492 4.80 21.64 24.53
N VAL A 493 4.99 22.59 25.44
CA VAL A 493 5.88 23.76 25.26
C VAL A 493 7.30 23.38 24.85
N GLU A 494 7.90 22.37 25.50
CA GLU A 494 9.27 21.94 25.19
C GLU A 494 9.36 21.37 23.77
N ALA A 495 8.39 20.56 23.37
CA ALA A 495 8.35 20.02 22.02
C ALA A 495 8.14 21.12 20.97
N LEU A 496 7.21 22.04 21.20
CA LEU A 496 6.96 23.19 20.31
C LEU A 496 8.19 24.10 20.21
N ALA A 497 8.88 24.32 21.31
CA ALA A 497 10.14 25.05 21.31
C ALA A 497 11.24 24.40 20.46
N SER A 498 11.28 23.08 20.38
CA SER A 498 12.22 22.37 19.48
C SER A 498 11.90 22.59 18.01
N PHE A 499 10.65 22.86 17.66
CA PHE A 499 10.20 23.26 16.32
C PHE A 499 10.40 24.75 16.00
N GLY A 500 10.99 25.51 16.93
CA GLY A 500 11.19 26.94 16.78
C GLY A 500 9.97 27.79 17.17
N LEU A 501 8.93 27.19 17.77
CA LEU A 501 7.73 27.89 18.22
C LEU A 501 7.73 28.00 19.76
N VAL A 502 7.97 29.19 20.28
CA VAL A 502 8.00 29.45 21.72
C VAL A 502 6.72 30.15 22.14
N ILE A 503 5.96 29.48 23.02
CA ILE A 503 4.69 29.98 23.56
C ILE A 503 4.76 30.08 25.09
N GLU A 504 4.05 31.03 25.64
CA GLU A 504 3.93 31.26 27.10
C GLU A 504 2.46 31.41 27.50
N PRO A 505 2.08 31.06 28.74
CA PRO A 505 0.73 31.30 29.21
C PRO A 505 0.44 32.82 29.32
N PHE A 506 -0.74 33.24 28.88
CA PHE A 506 -1.19 34.62 28.96
C PHE A 506 -2.63 34.69 29.45
N GLY A 507 -2.82 34.77 30.80
CA GLY A 507 -4.15 34.79 31.41
C GLY A 507 -4.89 33.44 31.32
N GLN A 508 -6.23 33.49 31.47
CA GLN A 508 -7.08 32.31 31.31
C GLN A 508 -7.53 32.19 29.86
N GLY A 509 -7.22 31.04 29.21
CA GLY A 509 -7.66 30.77 27.86
C GLY A 509 -6.90 31.52 26.75
N ALA A 510 -5.66 32.02 27.01
CA ALA A 510 -4.83 32.61 25.98
C ALA A 510 -3.36 32.17 26.09
N VAL A 511 -2.65 32.20 24.97
CA VAL A 511 -1.20 32.00 24.91
C VAL A 511 -0.53 33.16 24.18
N ALA A 512 0.67 33.54 24.62
CA ALA A 512 1.51 34.52 23.96
C ALA A 512 2.59 33.80 23.13
N VAL A 513 2.66 34.05 21.84
CA VAL A 513 3.70 33.56 20.94
C VAL A 513 4.87 34.53 20.99
N ARG A 514 6.05 34.07 21.42
CA ARG A 514 7.27 34.86 21.57
C ARG A 514 8.21 34.71 20.40
N GLU A 515 8.34 33.47 19.93
CA GLU A 515 9.27 33.16 18.84
C GLU A 515 8.56 32.22 17.84
N THR A 516 8.91 32.38 16.58
CA THR A 516 8.41 31.56 15.47
C THR A 516 9.59 30.96 14.69
N PRO A 517 9.42 29.85 13.95
CA PRO A 517 10.47 29.31 13.10
C PRO A 517 10.93 30.35 12.08
N ALA A 518 12.21 30.72 12.10
CA ALA A 518 12.76 31.78 11.23
C ALA A 518 12.55 31.49 9.74
N ILE A 519 12.55 30.23 9.34
CA ILE A 519 12.37 29.79 7.94
C ILE A 519 10.98 30.14 7.38
N LEU A 520 9.97 30.33 8.24
CA LEU A 520 8.59 30.62 7.82
C LEU A 520 8.37 32.10 7.50
N GLY A 521 9.28 32.99 7.93
CA GLY A 521 9.12 34.44 7.79
C GLY A 521 7.91 34.97 8.59
N VAL A 522 7.14 35.85 7.98
CA VAL A 522 5.94 36.43 8.61
C VAL A 522 4.76 35.45 8.47
N ILE A 523 4.31 34.92 9.60
CA ILE A 523 3.19 33.96 9.67
C ILE A 523 2.03 34.51 10.49
N ASN A 524 0.86 33.89 10.33
CA ASN A 524 -0.27 34.07 11.23
C ASN A 524 -0.17 33.02 12.35
N ALA A 525 0.25 33.45 13.55
CA ALA A 525 0.49 32.53 14.66
C ALA A 525 -0.81 31.89 15.18
N GLU A 526 -1.95 32.59 15.11
CA GLU A 526 -3.25 32.03 15.49
C GLU A 526 -3.62 30.84 14.61
N ALA A 527 -3.54 31.01 13.28
CA ALA A 527 -3.86 29.94 12.35
C ALA A 527 -2.91 28.73 12.53
N LEU A 528 -1.61 28.98 12.72
CA LEU A 528 -0.63 27.92 12.97
C LEU A 528 -0.94 27.14 14.27
N LEU A 529 -1.25 27.83 15.36
CA LEU A 529 -1.57 27.16 16.63
C LEU A 529 -2.86 26.34 16.56
N ARG A 530 -3.89 26.82 15.85
CA ARG A 530 -5.13 26.06 15.62
C ARG A 530 -4.88 24.79 14.81
N ASP A 531 -4.11 24.88 13.74
CA ASP A 531 -3.75 23.71 12.92
C ASP A 531 -2.91 22.68 13.69
N ILE A 532 -2.03 23.14 14.60
CA ILE A 532 -1.28 22.26 15.51
C ILE A 532 -2.21 21.59 16.52
N LEU A 533 -3.19 22.31 17.07
CA LEU A 533 -4.20 21.74 17.97
C LEU A 533 -5.02 20.64 17.29
N ASP A 534 -5.51 20.91 16.08
CA ASP A 534 -6.25 19.91 15.29
C ASP A 534 -5.40 18.64 15.07
N GLU A 535 -4.10 18.80 14.83
CA GLU A 535 -3.18 17.69 14.68
C GLU A 535 -2.95 16.92 16.00
N ILE A 536 -2.94 17.62 17.14
CA ILE A 536 -2.82 17.00 18.48
C ILE A 536 -4.09 16.20 18.80
N ASP A 537 -5.29 16.70 18.42
CA ASP A 537 -6.58 16.07 18.69
C ASP A 537 -6.81 14.78 17.88
N ASP A 538 -6.47 14.79 16.59
CA ASP A 538 -6.61 13.63 15.71
C ASP A 538 -5.76 12.41 16.15
N LEU A 539 -4.82 12.61 17.03
CA LEU A 539 -3.77 11.64 17.37
C LEU A 539 -4.03 10.82 18.65
N GLY A 540 -5.09 11.12 19.42
CA GLY A 540 -5.47 10.36 20.62
C GLY A 540 -4.41 10.32 21.74
N GLN A 541 -4.81 10.08 22.98
CA GLN A 541 -3.99 10.19 24.22
C GLN A 541 -2.80 9.20 24.37
N THR A 542 -2.49 8.35 23.40
CA THR A 542 -1.62 7.19 23.59
C THR A 542 -0.22 7.29 22.95
N GLN A 543 0.09 8.32 22.18
CA GLN A 543 1.41 8.47 21.53
C GLN A 543 2.12 9.76 21.96
N LYS A 544 3.44 9.70 22.15
CA LYS A 544 4.26 10.86 22.48
C LYS A 544 4.36 11.81 21.29
N LEU A 545 4.37 13.13 21.54
CA LEU A 545 4.49 14.17 20.50
C LEU A 545 5.76 13.98 19.63
N ALA A 546 6.81 13.38 20.18
CA ALA A 546 8.03 13.03 19.44
C ALA A 546 7.81 12.06 18.27
N ASP A 547 6.83 11.12 18.38
CA ASP A 547 6.48 10.19 17.29
C ASP A 547 5.64 10.89 16.19
N LYS A 548 5.28 12.15 16.41
CA LYS A 548 4.37 12.98 15.59
C LYS A 548 5.08 14.19 14.99
N ILE A 549 6.37 14.30 15.23
CA ILE A 549 7.23 15.38 14.73
C ILE A 549 6.96 15.68 13.26
N GLU A 550 6.88 14.65 12.45
CA GLU A 550 6.70 14.78 10.99
C GLU A 550 5.35 15.42 10.61
N ALA A 551 4.26 15.10 11.32
CA ALA A 551 2.94 15.66 11.04
C ALA A 551 2.87 17.16 11.42
N VAL A 552 3.44 17.52 12.58
CA VAL A 552 3.54 18.92 13.02
C VAL A 552 4.45 19.72 12.09
N LEU A 553 5.61 19.17 11.68
CA LEU A 553 6.50 19.82 10.72
C LEU A 553 5.83 20.05 9.36
N SER A 554 5.03 19.09 8.89
CA SER A 554 4.26 19.25 7.64
C SER A 554 3.27 20.43 7.76
N ARG A 555 2.54 20.53 8.88
CA ARG A 555 1.64 21.67 9.13
C ARG A 555 2.39 22.99 9.21
N VAL A 556 3.49 23.02 9.93
CA VAL A 556 4.36 24.20 10.03
C VAL A 556 4.88 24.61 8.65
N ALA A 557 5.32 23.67 7.80
CA ALA A 557 5.80 23.96 6.46
C ALA A 557 4.74 24.58 5.54
N CYS A 558 3.46 24.15 5.66
CA CYS A 558 2.35 24.73 4.90
C CYS A 558 2.16 26.23 5.16
N HIS A 559 2.44 26.72 6.39
CA HIS A 559 2.32 28.13 6.73
C HIS A 559 3.45 29.00 6.18
N GLY A 560 4.62 28.41 5.89
CA GLY A 560 5.78 29.10 5.33
C GLY A 560 5.90 29.02 3.80
N SER A 561 4.98 28.31 3.14
CA SER A 561 5.04 28.15 1.69
C SER A 561 4.70 29.44 0.92
N ILE A 562 5.23 29.57 -0.29
CA ILE A 562 4.88 30.69 -1.19
C ILE A 562 3.36 30.67 -1.38
N ARG A 563 2.68 31.76 -1.02
CA ARG A 563 1.23 31.87 -1.22
C ARG A 563 0.91 31.77 -2.70
N THR A 564 -0.08 30.96 -3.05
CA THR A 564 -0.67 30.91 -4.40
C THR A 564 -1.04 32.34 -4.81
N GLY A 565 -0.64 32.79 -6.00
CA GLY A 565 -0.92 34.12 -6.48
C GLY A 565 0.27 35.08 -6.53
N ARG A 566 1.50 34.59 -6.28
CA ARG A 566 2.72 35.40 -6.47
C ARG A 566 3.35 35.13 -7.84
N ILE A 567 3.55 36.18 -8.61
CA ILE A 567 4.34 36.13 -9.85
C ILE A 567 5.82 36.05 -9.48
N MET A 568 6.48 34.97 -9.87
CA MET A 568 7.92 34.74 -9.67
C MET A 568 8.71 35.27 -10.87
N ARG A 569 9.90 35.84 -10.63
CA ARG A 569 10.85 36.17 -11.69
C ARG A 569 11.56 34.90 -12.18
N ALA A 570 12.13 34.98 -13.38
CA ALA A 570 12.85 33.85 -13.99
C ALA A 570 13.96 33.30 -13.08
N ASP A 571 14.71 34.17 -12.42
CA ASP A 571 15.78 33.79 -11.49
C ASP A 571 15.22 33.03 -10.26
N GLU A 572 14.09 33.49 -9.72
CA GLU A 572 13.43 32.84 -8.57
C GLU A 572 12.91 31.46 -8.95
N MET A 573 12.31 31.31 -10.15
CA MET A 573 11.84 30.02 -10.66
C MET A 573 13.02 29.04 -10.86
N ASN A 574 14.11 29.48 -11.48
CA ASN A 574 15.28 28.63 -11.67
C ASN A 574 15.95 28.27 -10.33
N ALA A 575 16.01 29.20 -9.37
CA ALA A 575 16.52 28.92 -8.03
C ALA A 575 15.68 27.83 -7.33
N LEU A 576 14.35 27.87 -7.45
CA LEU A 576 13.46 26.84 -6.92
C LEU A 576 13.75 25.48 -7.57
N LEU A 577 13.91 25.42 -8.90
CA LEU A 577 14.23 24.17 -9.61
C LEU A 577 15.57 23.58 -9.14
N ARG A 578 16.62 24.40 -9.02
CA ARG A 578 17.93 23.96 -8.50
C ARG A 578 17.85 23.47 -7.06
N GLU A 579 17.07 24.15 -6.24
CA GLU A 579 16.86 23.72 -4.86
C GLU A 579 16.09 22.40 -4.77
N MET A 580 15.10 22.17 -5.65
CA MET A 580 14.41 20.89 -5.76
C MET A 580 15.37 19.77 -6.13
N GLU A 581 16.26 19.98 -7.10
CA GLU A 581 17.26 18.98 -7.52
C GLU A 581 18.26 18.63 -6.41
N ALA A 582 18.62 19.62 -5.59
CA ALA A 582 19.53 19.40 -4.46
C ALA A 582 18.86 18.81 -3.22
N THR A 583 17.51 18.81 -3.16
CA THR A 583 16.76 18.39 -1.98
C THR A 583 16.20 16.98 -2.18
N PRO A 584 16.54 16.00 -1.33
CA PRO A 584 15.93 14.67 -1.36
C PRO A 584 14.41 14.77 -1.30
N HIS A 585 13.73 13.86 -2.00
CA HIS A 585 12.27 13.72 -1.98
C HIS A 585 11.45 14.93 -2.49
N SER A 586 12.07 15.91 -3.12
CA SER A 586 11.40 17.10 -3.65
C SER A 586 10.40 16.80 -4.78
N GLY A 587 10.46 15.61 -5.40
CA GLY A 587 9.52 15.16 -6.42
C GLY A 587 8.07 14.94 -5.92
N GLN A 588 7.83 15.04 -4.61
CA GLN A 588 6.52 14.84 -3.99
C GLN A 588 6.27 15.85 -2.87
N CYS A 589 5.02 16.33 -2.77
CA CYS A 589 4.61 17.17 -1.65
C CYS A 589 4.40 16.34 -0.36
N ASN A 590 4.19 17.01 0.75
CA ASN A 590 3.94 16.38 2.05
C ASN A 590 2.68 15.51 2.09
N HIS A 591 1.79 15.66 1.10
CA HIS A 591 0.54 14.90 0.94
C HIS A 591 0.67 13.74 -0.08
N GLY A 592 1.88 13.45 -0.59
CA GLY A 592 2.13 12.37 -1.54
C GLY A 592 1.71 12.64 -2.99
N ARG A 593 1.42 13.90 -3.33
CA ARG A 593 1.15 14.31 -4.72
C ARG A 593 2.47 14.66 -5.41
N PRO A 594 2.63 14.39 -6.71
CA PRO A 594 3.81 14.83 -7.43
C PRO A 594 3.91 16.34 -7.39
N THR A 595 5.11 16.86 -7.17
CA THR A 595 5.41 18.29 -7.25
C THR A 595 5.74 18.73 -8.67
N TYR A 596 6.05 17.79 -9.55
CA TYR A 596 6.24 18.04 -10.97
C TYR A 596 5.81 16.84 -11.82
N VAL A 597 5.54 17.10 -13.10
CA VAL A 597 5.24 16.12 -14.14
C VAL A 597 6.16 16.37 -15.31
N GLU A 598 6.78 15.31 -15.85
CA GLU A 598 7.63 15.38 -17.03
C GLU A 598 6.83 14.91 -18.26
N LEU A 599 6.91 15.67 -19.36
CA LEU A 599 6.37 15.36 -20.67
C LEU A 599 7.50 15.26 -21.68
N LYS A 600 7.79 14.07 -22.18
CA LYS A 600 8.83 13.86 -23.18
C LYS A 600 8.40 14.45 -24.52
N LEU A 601 9.37 14.97 -25.29
CA LEU A 601 9.10 15.57 -26.61
C LEU A 601 8.34 14.60 -27.53
N ALA A 602 8.72 13.33 -27.55
CA ALA A 602 8.05 12.31 -28.34
C ALA A 602 6.55 12.13 -27.97
N ASP A 603 6.20 12.29 -26.70
CA ASP A 603 4.81 12.18 -26.25
C ASP A 603 4.02 13.45 -26.59
N ILE A 604 4.69 14.62 -26.51
CA ILE A 604 4.10 15.87 -26.97
C ILE A 604 3.83 15.80 -28.49
N GLU A 605 4.77 15.30 -29.29
CA GLU A 605 4.62 15.14 -30.74
C GLU A 605 3.47 14.21 -31.11
N LYS A 606 3.28 13.11 -30.35
CA LYS A 606 2.11 12.22 -30.53
C LYS A 606 0.77 12.94 -30.33
N LEU A 607 0.68 13.88 -29.37
CA LEU A 607 -0.53 14.67 -29.16
C LEU A 607 -0.91 15.50 -30.41
N PHE A 608 0.09 15.90 -31.20
CA PHE A 608 -0.11 16.65 -32.46
C PHE A 608 -0.13 15.74 -33.70
N GLY A 609 -0.11 14.43 -33.54
CA GLY A 609 -0.17 13.48 -34.65
C GLY A 609 1.07 13.52 -35.56
N ARG A 610 2.24 13.85 -35.02
CA ARG A 610 3.49 14.00 -35.80
C ARG A 610 4.37 12.75 -35.83
N THR A 611 3.91 11.61 -35.30
CA THR A 611 4.56 10.29 -35.37
C THR A 611 3.58 9.22 -35.75
#